data_6909885dbb462f4a6235eed47387ba69
#
_entry.id   6909885dbb462f4a6235eed47387ba69
#
_cell.length_a   1.000
_cell.length_b   1.000
_cell.length_c   1.000
_cell.angle_alpha   90.00
_cell.angle_beta   90.00
_cell.angle_gamma   90.00
#
_symmetry.space_group_name_H-M   'P 1'
#
loop_
_entity.id
_entity.type
_entity.pdbx_description
1 polymer ?
#
loop_
_entity_poly.entity_id
_entity_poly.type
_entity_poly.pdbx_seq_one_letter_code
_entity_poly.pdbx_strand_id
1 'polypeptide(L)'
;MRAIYLVIALFGMPALAVAEAENDPFEGWNRAMFSFNQKADKYVLKPVAEGYQAVTPAPVRKGVSNFFNNLGEPITAAHSVLQAKPGKAARSLTRFVFNTTFGLLGIFDVAGAMGIERENEDLGQTLAYWGVGSGPYLVLPVLGPSNLRDLGGRFGDRPLNPISWQDDVGTTEMLIGDGIQTRAQLLGMEPKSVGDPYVLMRSAYEQRRRYQINDGIVVDLFLDDPFLDDPSAAQ
;
A
#
# COMPACT_ATOMS: atom_id res chain seq x y z
N MET A 1 -28.37 -7.54 7.77
CA MET A 1 -28.08 -8.97 8.14
C MET A 1 -27.61 -9.84 6.96
N ARG A 2 -27.39 -9.31 5.73
CA ARG A 2 -26.90 -10.11 4.59
C ARG A 2 -25.38 -10.02 4.33
N ALA A 3 -24.66 -9.11 5.01
CA ALA A 3 -23.22 -8.90 4.80
C ALA A 3 -22.30 -9.82 5.62
N ILE A 4 -22.83 -10.49 6.66
CA ILE A 4 -22.02 -11.32 7.57
C ILE A 4 -21.71 -12.70 6.98
N TYR A 5 -22.52 -13.18 6.05
CA TYR A 5 -22.33 -14.53 5.47
C TYR A 5 -21.24 -14.63 4.41
N LEU A 6 -20.76 -13.50 3.87
CA LEU A 6 -19.71 -13.52 2.85
C LEU A 6 -18.31 -13.71 3.42
N VAL A 7 -18.11 -13.37 4.70
CA VAL A 7 -16.80 -13.46 5.37
C VAL A 7 -16.48 -14.91 5.78
N ILE A 8 -17.50 -15.73 6.06
CA ILE A 8 -17.32 -17.09 6.57
C ILE A 8 -16.98 -18.10 5.46
N ALA A 9 -17.35 -17.82 4.21
CA ALA A 9 -17.07 -18.72 3.08
C ALA A 9 -15.59 -18.70 2.60
N LEU A 10 -14.78 -17.75 3.05
CA LEU A 10 -13.37 -17.64 2.70
C LEU A 10 -12.44 -18.50 3.58
N PHE A 11 -12.93 -19.03 4.69
CA PHE A 11 -12.13 -19.82 5.64
C PHE A 11 -11.94 -21.30 5.28
N GLY A 12 -12.51 -21.76 4.18
CA GLY A 12 -12.44 -23.16 3.75
C GLY A 12 -11.47 -23.46 2.61
N MET A 13 -10.70 -22.48 2.14
CA MET A 13 -9.69 -22.75 1.13
C MET A 13 -8.45 -23.38 1.77
N PRO A 14 -7.99 -24.57 1.31
CA PRO A 14 -6.71 -25.09 1.75
C PRO A 14 -5.64 -24.04 1.47
N ALA A 15 -4.75 -23.85 2.44
CA ALA A 15 -3.55 -23.04 2.25
C ALA A 15 -2.83 -23.59 1.01
N LEU A 16 -3.04 -22.98 -0.13
CA LEU A 16 -2.17 -23.14 -1.28
C LEU A 16 -0.85 -22.52 -0.84
N ALA A 17 0.05 -23.38 -0.33
CA ALA A 17 1.45 -23.06 -0.19
C ALA A 17 1.91 -22.61 -1.56
N VAL A 18 1.97 -21.30 -1.75
CA VAL A 18 2.45 -20.70 -2.97
C VAL A 18 3.95 -20.87 -2.94
N ALA A 19 4.45 -21.81 -3.71
CA ALA A 19 5.81 -21.75 -4.20
C ALA A 19 6.03 -20.31 -4.68
N GLU A 20 7.03 -19.63 -4.12
CA GLU A 20 7.50 -18.33 -4.62
C GLU A 20 7.80 -18.53 -6.10
N ALA A 21 6.93 -18.04 -6.94
CA ALA A 21 7.03 -18.29 -8.36
C ALA A 21 8.08 -17.35 -8.93
N GLU A 22 9.24 -17.90 -9.28
CA GLU A 22 10.16 -17.28 -10.26
C GLU A 22 9.43 -16.99 -11.59
N ASN A 23 8.27 -17.61 -11.81
CA ASN A 23 7.43 -17.44 -12.98
C ASN A 23 6.25 -16.50 -12.69
N ASP A 24 6.15 -15.45 -13.50
CA ASP A 24 4.96 -14.59 -13.60
C ASP A 24 3.96 -15.23 -14.58
N PRO A 25 2.91 -15.92 -14.10
CA PRO A 25 1.98 -16.61 -14.99
C PRO A 25 1.18 -15.64 -15.87
N PHE A 26 1.15 -14.36 -15.52
CA PHE A 26 0.43 -13.31 -16.25
C PHE A 26 1.37 -12.28 -16.88
N GLU A 27 2.65 -12.60 -17.11
CA GLU A 27 3.66 -11.65 -17.58
C GLU A 27 3.21 -10.89 -18.83
N GLY A 28 2.60 -11.55 -19.81
CA GLY A 28 2.11 -10.90 -21.02
C GLY A 28 1.07 -9.81 -20.73
N TRP A 29 0.10 -10.11 -19.88
CA TRP A 29 -0.88 -9.14 -19.40
C TRP A 29 -0.21 -8.01 -18.60
N ASN A 30 0.63 -8.39 -17.64
CA ASN A 30 1.27 -7.48 -16.73
C ASN A 30 2.17 -6.46 -17.47
N ARG A 31 2.92 -6.91 -18.47
CA ARG A 31 3.73 -6.01 -19.33
C ARG A 31 2.87 -5.08 -20.18
N ALA A 32 1.74 -5.57 -20.71
CA ALA A 32 0.81 -4.73 -21.47
C ALA A 32 0.21 -3.63 -20.57
N MET A 33 -0.25 -3.99 -19.36
CA MET A 33 -0.80 -3.04 -18.39
C MET A 33 0.28 -2.09 -17.83
N PHE A 34 1.48 -2.56 -17.61
CA PHE A 34 2.62 -1.72 -17.27
C PHE A 34 2.89 -0.65 -18.34
N SER A 35 2.94 -1.06 -19.60
CA SER A 35 3.14 -0.12 -20.73
C SER A 35 2.00 0.88 -20.85
N PHE A 36 0.75 0.42 -20.63
CA PHE A 36 -0.42 1.30 -20.57
C PHE A 36 -0.28 2.33 -19.44
N ASN A 37 0.06 1.87 -18.22
CA ASN A 37 0.22 2.74 -17.05
C ASN A 37 1.35 3.76 -17.24
N GLN A 38 2.47 3.36 -17.86
CA GLN A 38 3.55 4.28 -18.19
C GLN A 38 3.11 5.38 -19.18
N LYS A 39 2.32 5.01 -20.19
CA LYS A 39 1.77 6.00 -21.13
C LYS A 39 0.75 6.90 -20.45
N ALA A 40 -0.15 6.35 -19.64
CA ALA A 40 -1.12 7.12 -18.87
C ALA A 40 -0.42 8.10 -17.90
N ASP A 41 0.63 7.64 -17.21
CA ASP A 41 1.44 8.51 -16.37
C ASP A 41 2.10 9.64 -17.18
N LYS A 42 2.84 9.28 -18.22
CA LYS A 42 3.60 10.24 -19.03
C LYS A 42 2.74 11.33 -19.67
N TYR A 43 1.56 10.95 -20.18
CA TYR A 43 0.74 11.86 -20.99
C TYR A 43 -0.41 12.51 -20.19
N VAL A 44 -0.78 11.96 -19.04
CA VAL A 44 -1.91 12.46 -18.24
C VAL A 44 -1.48 12.76 -16.79
N LEU A 45 -1.06 11.75 -16.01
CA LEU A 45 -0.85 11.96 -14.58
C LEU A 45 0.32 12.88 -14.28
N LYS A 46 1.45 12.71 -14.96
CA LYS A 46 2.64 13.54 -14.75
C LYS A 46 2.39 15.01 -15.12
N PRO A 47 1.86 15.39 -16.31
CA PRO A 47 1.52 16.78 -16.61
C PRO A 47 0.53 17.41 -15.62
N VAL A 48 -0.49 16.65 -15.19
CA VAL A 48 -1.46 17.14 -14.20
C VAL A 48 -0.79 17.35 -12.83
N ALA A 49 0.07 16.42 -12.40
CA ALA A 49 0.81 16.55 -11.15
C ALA A 49 1.81 17.71 -11.17
N GLU A 50 2.49 17.94 -12.28
CA GLU A 50 3.37 19.11 -12.51
C GLU A 50 2.58 20.43 -12.45
N GLY A 51 1.42 20.48 -13.12
CA GLY A 51 0.49 21.61 -13.04
C GLY A 51 0.01 21.87 -11.61
N TYR A 52 -0.39 20.81 -10.91
CA TYR A 52 -0.77 20.91 -9.49
C TYR A 52 0.38 21.44 -8.63
N GLN A 53 1.61 20.96 -8.82
CA GLN A 53 2.78 21.50 -8.10
C GLN A 53 3.06 22.97 -8.41
N ALA A 54 2.87 23.39 -9.65
CA ALA A 54 3.15 24.75 -10.09
C ALA A 54 2.19 25.78 -9.47
N VAL A 55 0.91 25.39 -9.28
CA VAL A 55 -0.11 26.32 -8.77
C VAL A 55 -0.37 26.18 -7.26
N THR A 56 0.09 25.08 -6.63
CA THR A 56 -0.21 24.79 -5.23
C THR A 56 1.05 24.93 -4.37
N PRO A 57 1.10 25.86 -3.41
CA PRO A 57 2.24 26.04 -2.52
C PRO A 57 2.54 24.78 -1.69
N ALA A 58 3.81 24.55 -1.36
CA ALA A 58 4.26 23.36 -0.63
C ALA A 58 3.51 23.12 0.70
N PRO A 59 3.20 24.13 1.54
CA PRO A 59 2.43 23.92 2.76
C PRO A 59 1.01 23.40 2.50
N VAL A 60 0.36 23.88 1.43
CA VAL A 60 -0.98 23.43 1.04
C VAL A 60 -0.92 21.96 0.57
N ARG A 61 0.06 21.61 -0.28
CA ARG A 61 0.26 20.21 -0.71
C ARG A 61 0.50 19.29 0.48
N LYS A 62 1.29 19.73 1.48
CA LYS A 62 1.50 18.97 2.70
C LYS A 62 0.19 18.78 3.47
N GLY A 63 -0.64 19.82 3.57
CA GLY A 63 -1.94 19.75 4.22
C GLY A 63 -2.88 18.75 3.53
N VAL A 64 -2.95 18.78 2.19
CA VAL A 64 -3.75 17.83 1.40
C VAL A 64 -3.25 16.39 1.64
N SER A 65 -1.94 16.17 1.62
CA SER A 65 -1.37 14.85 1.91
C SER A 65 -1.71 14.38 3.33
N ASN A 66 -1.59 15.25 4.33
CA ASN A 66 -1.93 14.92 5.71
C ASN A 66 -3.41 14.57 5.86
N PHE A 67 -4.30 15.27 5.17
CA PHE A 67 -5.73 15.00 5.16
C PHE A 67 -6.03 13.58 4.65
N PHE A 68 -5.53 13.21 3.46
CA PHE A 68 -5.71 11.85 2.93
C PHE A 68 -5.07 10.78 3.83
N ASN A 69 -3.91 11.07 4.39
CA ASN A 69 -3.25 10.19 5.34
C ASN A 69 -4.11 9.97 6.60
N ASN A 70 -4.75 11.03 7.11
CA ASN A 70 -5.62 10.95 8.28
C ASN A 70 -6.89 10.11 8.00
N LEU A 71 -7.43 10.17 6.78
CA LEU A 71 -8.55 9.31 6.38
C LEU A 71 -8.19 7.82 6.35
N GLY A 72 -6.91 7.48 6.20
CA GLY A 72 -6.41 6.11 6.25
C GLY A 72 -6.21 5.56 7.67
N GLU A 73 -6.12 6.41 8.70
CA GLU A 73 -5.83 5.97 10.07
C GLU A 73 -6.89 5.00 10.65
N PRO A 74 -8.22 5.19 10.45
CA PRO A 74 -9.23 4.22 10.91
C PRO A 74 -9.06 2.82 10.31
N ILE A 75 -8.68 2.74 9.02
CA ILE A 75 -8.41 1.48 8.32
C ILE A 75 -7.21 0.80 8.99
N THR A 76 -6.11 1.53 9.14
CA THR A 76 -4.89 1.06 9.80
C THR A 76 -5.17 0.57 11.21
N ALA A 77 -5.97 1.31 12.00
CA ALA A 77 -6.34 0.91 13.35
C ALA A 77 -7.13 -0.40 13.36
N ALA A 78 -8.14 -0.54 12.48
CA ALA A 78 -8.96 -1.74 12.38
C ALA A 78 -8.10 -2.97 12.02
N HIS A 79 -7.23 -2.85 11.03
CA HIS A 79 -6.35 -3.95 10.63
C HIS A 79 -5.28 -4.26 11.67
N SER A 80 -4.77 -3.27 12.38
CA SER A 80 -3.86 -3.50 13.52
C SER A 80 -4.54 -4.32 14.64
N VAL A 81 -5.82 -4.07 14.92
CA VAL A 81 -6.58 -4.91 15.87
C VAL A 81 -6.73 -6.33 15.33
N LEU A 82 -7.10 -6.51 14.07
CA LEU A 82 -7.27 -7.82 13.42
C LEU A 82 -5.96 -8.63 13.34
N GLN A 83 -4.82 -7.96 13.39
CA GLN A 83 -3.49 -8.55 13.43
C GLN A 83 -2.94 -8.70 14.86
N ALA A 84 -3.77 -8.49 15.89
CA ALA A 84 -3.35 -8.54 17.30
C ALA A 84 -2.18 -7.60 17.64
N LYS A 85 -2.12 -6.41 17.02
CA LYS A 85 -1.10 -5.37 17.19
C LYS A 85 -1.68 -4.14 17.93
N PRO A 86 -2.07 -4.25 19.22
CA PRO A 86 -2.81 -3.19 19.93
C PRO A 86 -2.02 -1.88 20.04
N GLY A 87 -0.69 -1.95 20.10
CA GLY A 87 0.17 -0.75 20.12
C GLY A 87 0.07 0.08 18.84
N LYS A 88 0.05 -0.58 17.66
CA LYS A 88 -0.17 0.09 16.39
C LYS A 88 -1.59 0.66 16.28
N ALA A 89 -2.59 -0.11 16.68
CA ALA A 89 -3.98 0.34 16.71
C ALA A 89 -4.15 1.61 17.58
N ALA A 90 -3.56 1.62 18.77
CA ALA A 90 -3.60 2.79 19.66
C ALA A 90 -2.91 4.01 19.04
N ARG A 91 -1.74 3.83 18.40
CA ARG A 91 -1.06 4.93 17.69
C ARG A 91 -1.93 5.51 16.59
N SER A 92 -2.50 4.67 15.72
CA SER A 92 -3.34 5.13 14.61
C SER A 92 -4.61 5.82 15.10
N LEU A 93 -5.28 5.29 16.14
CA LEU A 93 -6.45 5.96 16.74
C LEU A 93 -6.07 7.31 17.36
N THR A 94 -4.95 7.38 18.08
CA THR A 94 -4.45 8.63 18.65
C THR A 94 -4.17 9.65 17.54
N ARG A 95 -3.48 9.24 16.46
CA ARG A 95 -3.23 10.09 15.30
C ARG A 95 -4.53 10.60 14.71
N PHE A 96 -5.48 9.72 14.45
CA PHE A 96 -6.79 10.10 13.90
C PHE A 96 -7.49 11.14 14.76
N VAL A 97 -7.59 10.91 16.08
CA VAL A 97 -8.27 11.82 17.02
C VAL A 97 -7.56 13.18 17.08
N PHE A 98 -6.24 13.19 17.28
CA PHE A 98 -5.48 14.45 17.42
C PHE A 98 -5.46 15.24 16.12
N ASN A 99 -5.21 14.59 15.01
CA ASN A 99 -5.16 15.24 13.70
C ASN A 99 -6.54 15.73 13.25
N THR A 100 -7.60 14.99 13.55
CA THR A 100 -8.97 15.42 13.22
C THR A 100 -9.40 16.60 14.10
N THR A 101 -9.15 16.54 15.41
CA THR A 101 -9.64 17.52 16.36
C THR A 101 -8.77 18.79 16.36
N PHE A 102 -7.47 18.65 16.54
CA PHE A 102 -6.53 19.77 16.66
C PHE A 102 -5.85 20.11 15.32
N GLY A 103 -5.83 19.18 14.38
CA GLY A 103 -5.21 19.33 13.07
C GLY A 103 -6.17 19.75 11.95
N LEU A 104 -7.37 20.27 12.26
CA LEU A 104 -8.40 20.67 11.28
C LEU A 104 -8.70 19.54 10.28
N LEU A 105 -9.31 18.45 10.75
CA LEU A 105 -9.65 17.26 9.98
C LEU A 105 -8.42 16.56 9.36
N GLY A 106 -7.23 16.78 9.93
CA GLY A 106 -6.00 16.15 9.49
C GLY A 106 -5.13 16.97 8.53
N ILE A 107 -5.51 18.23 8.22
CA ILE A 107 -4.67 19.14 7.43
C ILE A 107 -3.30 19.35 8.11
N PHE A 108 -3.29 19.48 9.43
CA PHE A 108 -2.06 19.56 10.22
C PHE A 108 -1.79 18.23 10.93
N ASP A 109 -0.59 17.69 10.76
CA ASP A 109 -0.15 16.46 11.43
C ASP A 109 0.35 16.77 12.85
N VAL A 110 -0.60 17.01 13.75
CA VAL A 110 -0.34 17.31 15.18
C VAL A 110 0.28 16.10 15.87
N ALA A 111 -0.23 14.90 15.59
CA ALA A 111 0.28 13.67 16.18
C ALA A 111 1.73 13.37 15.74
N GLY A 112 2.06 13.63 14.47
CA GLY A 112 3.45 13.53 13.98
C GLY A 112 4.37 14.55 14.68
N ALA A 113 3.90 15.78 14.95
CA ALA A 113 4.65 16.76 15.71
C ALA A 113 4.86 16.34 17.19
N MET A 114 4.01 15.47 17.73
CA MET A 114 4.16 14.85 19.05
C MET A 114 5.07 13.61 19.04
N GLY A 115 5.66 13.24 17.91
CA GLY A 115 6.52 12.05 17.76
C GLY A 115 5.75 10.73 17.63
N ILE A 116 4.45 10.76 17.34
CA ILE A 116 3.66 9.54 17.10
C ILE A 116 3.82 9.17 15.61
N GLU A 117 4.59 8.14 15.35
CA GLU A 117 4.85 7.65 13.99
C GLU A 117 3.59 7.11 13.32
N ARG A 118 3.53 7.26 12.00
CA ARG A 118 2.42 6.74 11.20
C ARG A 118 2.66 5.27 10.87
N GLU A 119 1.62 4.50 11.09
CA GLU A 119 1.54 3.11 10.65
C GLU A 119 0.75 3.02 9.33
N ASN A 120 0.86 1.89 8.66
CA ASN A 120 0.07 1.62 7.46
C ASN A 120 -0.26 0.14 7.37
N GLU A 121 -1.49 -0.20 7.72
CA GLU A 121 -2.00 -1.57 7.68
C GLU A 121 -3.23 -1.62 6.77
N ASP A 122 -3.38 -2.73 6.05
CA ASP A 122 -4.48 -2.98 5.13
C ASP A 122 -4.96 -4.45 5.23
N LEU A 123 -6.07 -4.77 4.57
CA LEU A 123 -6.61 -6.12 4.58
C LEU A 123 -5.65 -7.14 3.93
N GLY A 124 -4.88 -6.76 2.90
CA GLY A 124 -3.90 -7.64 2.31
C GLY A 124 -2.80 -8.05 3.29
N GLN A 125 -2.34 -7.13 4.15
CA GLN A 125 -1.42 -7.42 5.25
C GLN A 125 -2.08 -8.30 6.32
N THR A 126 -3.34 -8.02 6.66
CA THR A 126 -4.10 -8.84 7.62
C THR A 126 -4.29 -10.27 7.11
N LEU A 127 -4.62 -10.44 5.84
CA LEU A 127 -4.72 -11.75 5.21
C LEU A 127 -3.36 -12.48 5.21
N ALA A 128 -2.26 -11.76 4.96
CA ALA A 128 -0.91 -12.32 5.06
C ALA A 128 -0.60 -12.78 6.48
N TYR A 129 -0.90 -11.96 7.49
CA TYR A 129 -0.76 -12.30 8.90
C TYR A 129 -1.53 -13.58 9.28
N TRP A 130 -2.69 -13.80 8.65
CA TRP A 130 -3.49 -15.02 8.83
C TRP A 130 -3.05 -16.19 7.94
N GLY A 131 -1.91 -16.08 7.24
CA GLY A 131 -1.31 -17.14 6.44
C GLY A 131 -1.85 -17.26 5.01
N VAL A 132 -2.61 -16.27 4.52
CA VAL A 132 -3.05 -16.26 3.13
C VAL A 132 -1.89 -15.85 2.23
N GLY A 133 -1.51 -16.71 1.29
CA GLY A 133 -0.47 -16.44 0.30
C GLY A 133 -0.79 -15.26 -0.62
N SER A 134 0.24 -14.63 -1.19
CA SER A 134 0.08 -13.48 -2.09
C SER A 134 -0.73 -13.81 -3.36
N GLY A 135 -0.66 -15.06 -3.83
CA GLY A 135 -1.12 -15.41 -5.15
C GLY A 135 -0.28 -14.78 -6.26
N PRO A 136 -0.68 -14.90 -7.52
CA PRO A 136 0.06 -14.38 -8.66
C PRO A 136 0.15 -12.86 -8.63
N TYR A 137 1.28 -12.36 -9.14
CA TYR A 137 1.51 -10.94 -9.37
C TYR A 137 0.61 -10.40 -10.49
N LEU A 138 0.07 -9.22 -10.30
CA LEU A 138 -0.85 -8.57 -11.24
C LEU A 138 -0.50 -7.07 -11.38
N VAL A 139 -0.48 -6.58 -12.60
CA VAL A 139 -0.47 -5.14 -12.87
C VAL A 139 -1.88 -4.70 -13.25
N LEU A 140 -2.43 -3.79 -12.44
CA LEU A 140 -3.78 -3.27 -12.66
C LEU A 140 -3.72 -1.99 -13.49
N PRO A 141 -4.67 -1.79 -14.42
CA PRO A 141 -4.74 -0.53 -15.16
C PRO A 141 -4.96 0.63 -14.18
N VAL A 142 -4.16 1.68 -14.33
CA VAL A 142 -4.12 2.90 -13.50
C VAL A 142 -3.63 2.66 -12.06
N LEU A 143 -4.05 1.56 -11.41
CA LEU A 143 -3.74 1.27 -10.00
C LEU A 143 -2.33 0.70 -9.77
N GLY A 144 -1.65 0.27 -10.83
CA GLY A 144 -0.27 -0.21 -10.76
C GLY A 144 -0.11 -1.64 -10.21
N PRO A 145 1.06 -1.95 -9.61
CA PRO A 145 1.39 -3.29 -9.15
C PRO A 145 0.51 -3.76 -7.99
N SER A 146 0.19 -5.05 -8.00
CA SER A 146 -0.61 -5.74 -6.98
C SER A 146 -0.31 -7.24 -7.02
N ASN A 147 -0.99 -8.01 -6.20
CA ASN A 147 -1.15 -9.45 -6.30
C ASN A 147 -2.61 -9.82 -6.00
N LEU A 148 -2.97 -11.08 -6.16
CA LEU A 148 -4.37 -11.50 -6.02
C LEU A 148 -4.92 -11.26 -4.61
N ARG A 149 -4.13 -11.54 -3.55
CA ARG A 149 -4.50 -11.26 -2.15
C ARG A 149 -4.72 -9.77 -1.91
N ASP A 150 -3.77 -8.94 -2.33
CA ASP A 150 -3.80 -7.50 -2.08
C ASP A 150 -4.88 -6.80 -2.91
N LEU A 151 -5.19 -7.34 -4.11
CA LEU A 151 -6.34 -6.91 -4.90
C LEU A 151 -7.64 -7.18 -4.15
N GLY A 152 -7.83 -8.41 -3.63
CA GLY A 152 -8.97 -8.76 -2.78
C GLY A 152 -9.03 -7.87 -1.53
N GLY A 153 -7.88 -7.60 -0.91
CA GLY A 153 -7.73 -6.68 0.21
C GLY A 153 -8.25 -5.27 -0.09
N ARG A 154 -7.86 -4.68 -1.22
CA ARG A 154 -8.33 -3.34 -1.63
C ARG A 154 -9.85 -3.25 -1.74
N PHE A 155 -10.51 -4.30 -2.26
CA PHE A 155 -11.97 -4.34 -2.32
C PHE A 155 -12.60 -4.53 -0.93
N GLY A 156 -11.99 -5.34 -0.08
CA GLY A 156 -12.46 -5.59 1.28
C GLY A 156 -12.28 -4.39 2.21
N ASP A 157 -11.31 -3.51 1.95
CA ASP A 157 -11.09 -2.27 2.71
C ASP A 157 -12.09 -1.17 2.37
N ARG A 158 -12.78 -1.28 1.24
CA ARG A 158 -13.70 -0.25 0.78
C ARG A 158 -14.73 0.18 1.82
N PRO A 159 -15.39 -0.72 2.56
CA PRO A 159 -16.35 -0.31 3.60
C PRO A 159 -15.73 0.42 4.79
N LEU A 160 -14.44 0.20 5.06
CA LEU A 160 -13.70 0.85 6.14
C LEU A 160 -13.11 2.21 5.71
N ASN A 161 -13.06 2.48 4.40
CA ASN A 161 -12.48 3.72 3.90
C ASN A 161 -13.51 4.85 3.93
N PRO A 162 -13.31 5.92 4.72
CA PRO A 162 -14.22 7.04 4.80
C PRO A 162 -14.50 7.71 3.44
N ILE A 163 -13.56 7.65 2.50
CA ILE A 163 -13.74 8.15 1.13
C ILE A 163 -14.90 7.43 0.45
N SER A 164 -15.06 6.13 0.70
CA SER A 164 -16.13 5.31 0.08
C SER A 164 -17.53 5.55 0.67
N TRP A 165 -17.64 6.36 1.72
CA TRP A 165 -18.94 6.70 2.32
C TRP A 165 -19.63 7.88 1.63
N GLN A 166 -18.92 8.53 0.72
CA GLN A 166 -19.49 9.55 -0.15
C GLN A 166 -20.33 8.89 -1.26
N ASP A 167 -21.04 9.70 -2.01
CA ASP A 167 -21.64 9.24 -3.27
C ASP A 167 -20.55 8.82 -4.28
N ASP A 168 -20.94 8.15 -5.35
CA ASP A 168 -19.99 7.63 -6.34
C ASP A 168 -19.15 8.75 -7.00
N VAL A 169 -19.71 9.95 -7.14
CA VAL A 169 -19.00 11.10 -7.71
C VAL A 169 -17.96 11.62 -6.72
N GLY A 170 -18.37 11.89 -5.47
CA GLY A 170 -17.45 12.38 -4.43
C GLY A 170 -16.31 11.39 -4.14
N THR A 171 -16.61 10.09 -4.14
CA THR A 171 -15.58 9.03 -4.00
C THR A 171 -14.57 9.11 -5.15
N THR A 172 -15.03 9.25 -6.39
CA THR A 172 -14.15 9.31 -7.57
C THR A 172 -13.28 10.54 -7.55
N GLU A 173 -13.83 11.70 -7.24
CA GLU A 173 -13.10 12.97 -7.14
C GLU A 173 -12.01 12.91 -6.06
N MET A 174 -12.30 12.35 -4.90
CA MET A 174 -11.32 12.18 -3.82
C MET A 174 -10.19 11.21 -4.22
N LEU A 175 -10.51 10.09 -4.87
CA LEU A 175 -9.49 9.14 -5.35
C LEU A 175 -8.59 9.75 -6.43
N ILE A 176 -9.15 10.53 -7.34
CA ILE A 176 -8.37 11.28 -8.34
C ILE A 176 -7.47 12.31 -7.64
N GLY A 177 -8.00 13.06 -6.67
CA GLY A 177 -7.25 14.05 -5.91
C GLY A 177 -6.08 13.43 -5.15
N ASP A 178 -6.31 12.30 -4.46
CA ASP A 178 -5.26 11.54 -3.78
C ASP A 178 -4.21 10.99 -4.75
N GLY A 179 -4.63 10.48 -5.90
CA GLY A 179 -3.73 10.01 -6.96
C GLY A 179 -2.83 11.12 -7.51
N ILE A 180 -3.37 12.29 -7.80
CA ILE A 180 -2.63 13.47 -8.27
C ILE A 180 -1.65 13.94 -7.19
N GLN A 181 -2.09 14.06 -5.95
CA GLN A 181 -1.26 14.46 -4.82
C GLN A 181 -0.12 13.47 -4.60
N THR A 182 -0.41 12.17 -4.60
CA THR A 182 0.61 11.11 -4.46
C THR A 182 1.62 11.17 -5.61
N ARG A 183 1.16 11.32 -6.86
CA ARG A 183 2.06 11.44 -8.01
C ARG A 183 2.93 12.70 -7.94
N ALA A 184 2.36 13.80 -7.47
CA ALA A 184 3.10 15.06 -7.29
C ALA A 184 4.24 14.90 -6.26
N GLN A 185 4.05 14.15 -5.20
CA GLN A 185 5.13 13.86 -4.22
C GLN A 185 6.29 13.06 -4.83
N LEU A 186 6.00 12.23 -5.83
CA LEU A 186 7.00 11.38 -6.49
C LEU A 186 7.71 12.06 -7.66
N LEU A 187 7.33 13.28 -8.04
CA LEU A 187 8.02 14.02 -9.09
C LEU A 187 9.48 14.28 -8.68
N GLY A 188 10.40 13.95 -9.57
CA GLY A 188 11.84 14.08 -9.33
C GLY A 188 12.49 12.91 -8.59
N MET A 189 11.71 11.95 -8.08
CA MET A 189 12.23 10.71 -7.46
C MET A 189 12.30 9.56 -8.45
N GLU A 190 12.11 9.82 -9.75
CA GLU A 190 12.11 8.79 -10.78
C GLU A 190 13.49 8.13 -10.84
N PRO A 191 13.61 6.83 -10.56
CA PRO A 191 14.90 6.16 -10.60
C PRO A 191 15.44 6.16 -12.03
N LYS A 192 16.69 6.50 -12.20
CA LYS A 192 17.42 6.22 -13.45
C LYS A 192 17.69 4.72 -13.46
N SER A 193 16.72 3.96 -13.96
CA SER A 193 16.80 2.51 -13.93
C SER A 193 17.80 1.98 -14.93
N VAL A 194 18.66 1.08 -14.46
CA VAL A 194 19.48 0.21 -15.30
C VAL A 194 18.77 -1.15 -15.35
N GLY A 195 18.40 -1.62 -16.52
CA GLY A 195 17.70 -2.89 -16.71
C GLY A 195 16.24 -2.77 -17.18
N ASP A 196 15.50 -3.86 -17.10
CA ASP A 196 14.08 -3.89 -17.49
C ASP A 196 13.20 -3.18 -16.44
N PRO A 197 12.54 -2.08 -16.80
CA PRO A 197 11.74 -1.30 -15.84
C PRO A 197 10.55 -2.09 -15.28
N TYR A 198 10.02 -3.07 -16.01
CA TYR A 198 8.95 -3.94 -15.53
C TYR A 198 9.45 -4.83 -14.38
N VAL A 199 10.59 -5.48 -14.57
CA VAL A 199 11.20 -6.35 -13.55
C VAL A 199 11.55 -5.54 -12.30
N LEU A 200 12.10 -4.34 -12.47
CA LEU A 200 12.43 -3.45 -11.35
C LEU A 200 11.18 -3.04 -10.56
N MET A 201 10.08 -2.68 -11.26
CA MET A 201 8.82 -2.33 -10.61
C MET A 201 8.25 -3.53 -9.81
N ARG A 202 8.27 -4.73 -10.41
CA ARG A 202 7.81 -5.96 -9.75
C ARG A 202 8.63 -6.23 -8.48
N SER A 203 9.95 -6.25 -8.60
CA SER A 203 10.86 -6.49 -7.47
C SER A 203 10.68 -5.45 -6.36
N ALA A 204 10.57 -4.17 -6.71
CA ALA A 204 10.33 -3.11 -5.74
C ALA A 204 8.98 -3.26 -5.01
N TYR A 205 7.91 -3.64 -5.73
CA TYR A 205 6.62 -3.92 -5.13
C TYR A 205 6.68 -5.10 -4.16
N GLU A 206 7.27 -6.23 -4.59
CA GLU A 206 7.37 -7.45 -3.79
C GLU A 206 8.22 -7.24 -2.52
N GLN A 207 9.35 -6.53 -2.65
CA GLN A 207 10.21 -6.18 -1.51
C GLN A 207 9.49 -5.26 -0.53
N ARG A 208 8.87 -4.18 -1.04
CA ARG A 208 8.10 -3.27 -0.20
C ARG A 208 6.98 -4.01 0.53
N ARG A 209 6.29 -4.92 -0.16
CA ARG A 209 5.17 -5.65 0.41
C ARG A 209 5.62 -6.63 1.49
N ARG A 210 6.72 -7.33 1.29
CA ARG A 210 7.36 -8.16 2.33
C ARG A 210 7.75 -7.34 3.54
N TYR A 211 8.38 -6.19 3.33
CA TYR A 211 8.74 -5.26 4.40
C TYR A 211 7.51 -4.83 5.23
N GLN A 212 6.41 -4.48 4.57
CA GLN A 212 5.17 -4.09 5.25
C GLN A 212 4.55 -5.25 6.06
N ILE A 213 4.48 -6.45 5.48
CA ILE A 213 3.92 -7.64 6.15
C ILE A 213 4.75 -8.03 7.38
N ASN A 214 6.06 -7.82 7.33
CA ASN A 214 6.99 -8.14 8.40
C ASN A 214 7.23 -6.95 9.37
N ASP A 215 6.33 -5.97 9.40
CA ASP A 215 6.40 -4.81 10.31
C ASP A 215 7.72 -4.03 10.24
N GLY A 216 8.31 -3.92 9.07
CA GLY A 216 9.56 -3.21 8.86
C GLY A 216 10.81 -4.05 9.13
N ILE A 217 10.66 -5.31 9.51
CA ILE A 217 11.80 -6.21 9.68
C ILE A 217 12.27 -6.68 8.31
N VAL A 218 13.50 -6.34 7.96
CA VAL A 218 14.17 -6.89 6.78
C VAL A 218 14.67 -8.28 7.15
N VAL A 219 14.02 -9.32 6.65
CA VAL A 219 14.56 -10.68 6.74
C VAL A 219 15.71 -10.74 5.73
N ASP A 220 16.93 -10.70 6.22
CA ASP A 220 18.11 -10.88 5.38
C ASP A 220 18.27 -12.38 5.10
N LEU A 221 17.84 -12.79 3.90
CA LEU A 221 17.92 -14.18 3.46
C LEU A 221 19.37 -14.68 3.35
N PHE A 222 20.35 -13.80 3.44
CA PHE A 222 21.78 -14.16 3.42
C PHE A 222 22.34 -14.44 4.83
N LEU A 223 21.65 -14.00 5.90
CA LEU A 223 22.09 -14.30 7.27
C LEU A 223 21.63 -15.71 7.74
N ASP A 224 20.59 -16.25 7.14
CA ASP A 224 20.11 -17.62 7.42
C ASP A 224 20.62 -18.66 6.41
N ASP A 225 21.71 -18.36 5.69
CA ASP A 225 22.37 -19.33 4.82
C ASP A 225 23.09 -20.39 5.68
N PRO A 226 22.59 -21.64 5.74
CA PRO A 226 23.22 -22.70 6.55
C PRO A 226 24.64 -23.02 6.11
N PHE A 227 25.11 -22.49 4.99
CA PHE A 227 26.49 -22.62 4.53
C PHE A 227 27.43 -21.56 5.13
N LEU A 228 26.93 -20.46 5.72
CA LEU A 228 27.76 -19.47 6.39
C LEU A 228 28.12 -19.85 7.82
N ASP A 229 27.36 -20.77 8.44
CA ASP A 229 27.59 -21.28 9.79
C ASP A 229 28.35 -22.61 9.83
N ASP A 230 28.88 -23.09 8.70
CA ASP A 230 29.71 -24.29 8.68
C ASP A 230 31.19 -23.98 9.03
N PRO A 231 31.63 -24.24 10.28
CA PRO A 231 33.00 -24.00 10.65
C PRO A 231 34.00 -24.90 9.93
N SER A 232 33.56 -25.86 9.12
CA SER A 232 34.40 -26.78 8.34
C SER A 232 34.82 -26.22 6.98
N ALA A 233 34.22 -25.12 6.51
CA ALA A 233 34.59 -24.47 5.24
C ALA A 233 35.87 -23.60 5.34
N ALA A 234 36.50 -23.48 6.52
CA ALA A 234 37.68 -22.67 6.76
C ALA A 234 38.96 -23.51 6.96
N GLN A 235 39.01 -24.76 6.49
CA GLN A 235 40.23 -25.62 6.54
C GLN A 235 40.77 -25.88 5.14
#